data_b8b57c31daca8159149a5957b4c0fa9b
#
_entry.id   b8b57c31daca8159149a5957b4c0fa9b
#
_cell.length_a   1.000
_cell.length_b   1.000
_cell.length_c   1.000
_cell.angle_alpha   90.00
_cell.angle_beta   90.00
_cell.angle_gamma   90.00
#
_symmetry.space_group_name_H-M   'P 1'
#
loop_
_entity.id
_entity.type
_entity.pdbx_description
1 polymer ?
#
loop_
_entity_poly.entity_id
_entity_poly.type
_entity_poly.pdbx_seq_one_letter_code
_entity_poly.pdbx_strand_id
1 'polypeptide(L)'
;MSDTAKKGILVVSFGTSHEDTRAVTIDAIEKEIGAAFTDCKIYRAWTSKMILARIEKRDHIHYDNVTEAMERMKKDGITEVIIQPTHVMNGVENDLMKKDVLAYADHFQSVKFGAPLLTTEEDNEYVVKAVADEFSVIKDKETALVLMGHGTEHYANAVYAALDYRFKDMGYENVIVGTVEGYPEINQVMKQLGKCGAKKVVIAPFMIVAGDHAKNDMAGDKEDSWKNIISKAGYEVQTVLKGLGEYESIRKLFVEHARKAV
;
A
#
# COMPACT_ATOMS: atom_id res chain seq x y z
N MET A 1 1.76 -25.70 35.05
CA MET A 1 2.49 -25.60 33.77
C MET A 1 2.22 -24.21 33.28
N SER A 2 3.22 -23.34 33.14
CA SER A 2 3.01 -22.03 32.57
C SER A 2 2.63 -22.24 31.10
N ASP A 3 1.40 -21.91 30.75
CA ASP A 3 0.93 -21.93 29.39
C ASP A 3 1.78 -20.87 28.64
N THR A 4 2.75 -21.32 27.88
CA THR A 4 3.62 -20.43 27.12
C THR A 4 2.75 -19.72 26.08
N ALA A 5 2.68 -18.40 26.18
CA ALA A 5 1.89 -17.57 25.26
C ALA A 5 2.21 -17.93 23.81
N LYS A 6 1.17 -18.29 23.05
CA LYS A 6 1.30 -18.54 21.62
C LYS A 6 1.05 -17.24 20.87
N LYS A 7 2.05 -16.76 20.15
CA LYS A 7 2.01 -15.50 19.44
C LYS A 7 1.65 -15.68 17.97
N GLY A 8 0.83 -14.80 17.45
CA GLY A 8 0.49 -14.75 16.04
C GLY A 8 0.53 -13.32 15.49
N ILE A 9 0.93 -13.19 14.24
CA ILE A 9 0.81 -11.93 13.50
C ILE A 9 -0.18 -12.15 12.35
N LEU A 10 -1.23 -11.33 12.31
CA LEU A 10 -2.14 -11.25 11.19
C LEU A 10 -1.70 -10.10 10.28
N VAL A 11 -1.17 -10.43 9.12
CA VAL A 11 -0.87 -9.45 8.08
C VAL A 11 -2.13 -9.23 7.25
N VAL A 12 -2.63 -8.00 7.25
CA VAL A 12 -3.89 -7.64 6.59
C VAL A 12 -3.61 -6.73 5.39
N SER A 13 -3.94 -7.23 4.20
CA SER A 13 -3.78 -6.51 2.94
C SER A 13 -5.15 -6.23 2.28
N PHE A 14 -5.22 -5.26 1.39
CA PHE A 14 -6.39 -5.10 0.53
C PHE A 14 -6.62 -6.34 -0.34
N GLY A 15 -5.54 -6.95 -0.80
CA GLY A 15 -5.53 -8.09 -1.71
C GLY A 15 -5.30 -7.69 -3.16
N THR A 16 -5.07 -8.69 -4.01
CA THR A 16 -4.95 -8.52 -5.46
C THR A 16 -5.38 -9.80 -6.18
N SER A 17 -6.03 -9.65 -7.34
CA SER A 17 -6.37 -10.78 -8.21
C SER A 17 -5.26 -11.17 -9.20
N HIS A 18 -4.12 -10.47 -9.14
CA HIS A 18 -2.94 -10.71 -9.98
C HIS A 18 -1.88 -11.49 -9.18
N GLU A 19 -1.65 -12.74 -9.56
CA GLU A 19 -0.71 -13.61 -8.86
C GLU A 19 0.73 -13.15 -8.97
N ASP A 20 1.13 -12.66 -10.15
CA ASP A 20 2.45 -12.12 -10.43
C ASP A 20 2.81 -10.97 -9.48
N THR A 21 1.91 -10.00 -9.35
CA THR A 21 2.12 -8.86 -8.46
C THR A 21 1.99 -9.22 -6.98
N ARG A 22 1.11 -10.17 -6.62
CA ARG A 22 0.99 -10.66 -5.25
C ARG A 22 2.31 -11.24 -4.75
N ALA A 23 2.93 -12.10 -5.56
CA ALA A 23 4.16 -12.81 -5.20
C ALA A 23 5.32 -11.86 -4.84
N VAL A 24 5.45 -10.75 -5.56
CA VAL A 24 6.54 -9.78 -5.37
C VAL A 24 6.19 -8.66 -4.39
N THR A 25 4.95 -8.56 -3.93
CA THR A 25 4.47 -7.52 -3.00
C THR A 25 3.95 -8.12 -1.69
N ILE A 26 2.69 -8.58 -1.65
CA ILE A 26 2.03 -9.08 -0.43
C ILE A 26 2.82 -10.25 0.15
N ASP A 27 3.16 -11.26 -0.66
CA ASP A 27 3.90 -12.44 -0.21
C ASP A 27 5.32 -12.06 0.27
N ALA A 28 5.95 -11.06 -0.37
CA ALA A 28 7.25 -10.56 0.05
C ALA A 28 7.20 -9.81 1.39
N ILE A 29 6.17 -8.98 1.63
CA ILE A 29 5.95 -8.30 2.92
C ILE A 29 5.74 -9.34 4.04
N GLU A 30 4.86 -10.31 3.82
CA GLU A 30 4.58 -11.37 4.79
C GLU A 30 5.81 -12.23 5.12
N LYS A 31 6.59 -12.56 4.09
CA LYS A 31 7.86 -13.30 4.25
C LYS A 31 8.85 -12.50 5.11
N GLU A 32 8.98 -11.19 4.89
CA GLU A 32 9.91 -10.34 5.62
C GLU A 32 9.48 -10.15 7.08
N ILE A 33 8.17 -9.99 7.32
CA ILE A 33 7.60 -9.99 8.68
C ILE A 33 7.86 -11.34 9.36
N GLY A 34 7.58 -12.46 8.68
CA GLY A 34 7.83 -13.80 9.24
C GLY A 34 9.30 -14.06 9.58
N ALA A 35 10.23 -13.55 8.78
CA ALA A 35 11.66 -13.64 9.04
C ALA A 35 12.08 -12.80 10.27
N ALA A 36 11.41 -11.69 10.53
CA ALA A 36 11.71 -10.79 11.66
C ALA A 36 11.07 -11.26 12.99
N PHE A 37 10.01 -12.08 12.95
CA PHE A 37 9.23 -12.54 14.09
C PHE A 37 9.17 -14.07 14.13
N THR A 38 10.31 -14.71 14.35
CA THR A 38 10.47 -16.18 14.29
C THR A 38 9.74 -16.95 15.39
N ASP A 39 9.29 -16.27 16.45
CA ASP A 39 8.48 -16.82 17.55
C ASP A 39 6.97 -16.64 17.31
N CYS A 40 6.55 -16.04 16.21
CA CYS A 40 5.16 -15.81 15.86
C CYS A 40 4.72 -16.66 14.67
N LYS A 41 3.49 -17.20 14.73
CA LYS A 41 2.85 -17.79 13.56
C LYS A 41 2.25 -16.68 12.69
N ILE A 42 2.56 -16.69 11.39
CA ILE A 42 2.05 -15.67 10.46
C ILE A 42 0.72 -16.13 9.85
N TYR A 43 -0.24 -15.22 9.85
CA TYR A 43 -1.56 -15.38 9.25
C TYR A 43 -1.78 -14.28 8.22
N ARG A 44 -2.61 -14.58 7.23
CA ARG A 44 -3.00 -13.67 6.14
C ARG A 44 -4.48 -13.39 6.21
N ALA A 45 -4.89 -12.14 5.98
CA ALA A 45 -6.26 -11.80 5.63
C ALA A 45 -6.31 -10.69 4.59
N TRP A 46 -7.40 -10.66 3.82
CA TRP A 46 -7.65 -9.60 2.86
C TRP A 46 -8.97 -8.89 3.16
N THR A 47 -9.01 -7.57 2.92
CA THR A 47 -10.19 -6.74 3.21
C THR A 47 -11.13 -6.63 2.01
N SER A 48 -10.64 -6.72 0.78
CA SER A 48 -11.46 -6.56 -0.43
C SER A 48 -12.32 -7.78 -0.71
N LYS A 49 -13.60 -7.71 -0.34
CA LYS A 49 -14.59 -8.76 -0.62
C LYS A 49 -14.70 -9.08 -2.13
N MET A 50 -14.57 -8.06 -2.97
CA MET A 50 -14.62 -8.22 -4.43
C MET A 50 -13.44 -9.04 -4.95
N ILE A 51 -12.23 -8.79 -4.45
CA ILE A 51 -11.04 -9.54 -4.84
C ILE A 51 -11.13 -10.98 -4.34
N LEU A 52 -11.54 -11.18 -3.08
CA LEU A 52 -11.74 -12.51 -2.50
C LEU A 52 -12.72 -13.34 -3.35
N ALA A 53 -13.91 -12.79 -3.64
CA ALA A 53 -14.90 -13.46 -4.47
C ALA A 53 -14.42 -13.74 -5.90
N ARG A 54 -13.65 -12.82 -6.50
CA ARG A 54 -13.07 -12.99 -7.85
C ARG A 54 -12.10 -14.18 -7.90
N ILE A 55 -11.20 -14.28 -6.93
CA ILE A 55 -10.20 -15.36 -6.86
C ILE A 55 -10.87 -16.68 -6.57
N GLU A 56 -11.79 -16.74 -5.61
CA GLU A 56 -12.51 -17.95 -5.28
C GLU A 56 -13.28 -18.49 -6.49
N LYS A 57 -13.95 -17.61 -7.25
CA LYS A 57 -14.68 -17.99 -8.47
C LYS A 57 -13.77 -18.43 -9.62
N ARG A 58 -12.62 -17.72 -9.83
CA ARG A 58 -11.74 -17.96 -10.97
C ARG A 58 -10.77 -19.12 -10.73
N ASP A 59 -10.17 -19.13 -9.53
CA ASP A 59 -8.98 -19.96 -9.23
C ASP A 59 -9.34 -21.10 -8.25
N HIS A 60 -10.55 -21.10 -7.67
CA HIS A 60 -10.98 -22.02 -6.60
C HIS A 60 -10.05 -21.98 -5.38
N ILE A 61 -9.44 -20.81 -5.10
CA ILE A 61 -8.58 -20.57 -3.96
C ILE A 61 -9.34 -19.69 -2.97
N HIS A 62 -9.43 -20.14 -1.73
CA HIS A 62 -9.99 -19.37 -0.63
C HIS A 62 -8.88 -18.65 0.13
N TYR A 63 -8.98 -17.33 0.25
CA TYR A 63 -8.21 -16.52 1.18
C TYR A 63 -9.12 -16.01 2.29
N ASP A 64 -8.64 -16.05 3.52
CA ASP A 64 -9.39 -15.56 4.67
C ASP A 64 -9.65 -14.05 4.54
N ASN A 65 -10.86 -13.62 4.87
CA ASN A 65 -11.12 -12.26 5.32
C ASN A 65 -10.67 -12.10 6.79
N VAL A 66 -10.77 -10.88 7.33
CA VAL A 66 -10.30 -10.57 8.71
C VAL A 66 -10.99 -11.44 9.75
N THR A 67 -12.31 -11.60 9.66
CA THR A 67 -13.11 -12.40 10.58
C THR A 67 -12.71 -13.88 10.55
N GLU A 68 -12.56 -14.45 9.37
CA GLU A 68 -12.14 -15.86 9.18
C GLU A 68 -10.74 -16.11 9.73
N ALA A 69 -9.81 -15.17 9.49
CA ALA A 69 -8.46 -15.26 10.04
C ALA A 69 -8.45 -15.21 11.58
N MET A 70 -9.22 -14.29 12.19
CA MET A 70 -9.34 -14.21 13.66
C MET A 70 -9.93 -15.50 14.25
N GLU A 71 -10.96 -16.07 13.62
CA GLU A 71 -11.51 -17.38 14.03
C GLU A 71 -10.48 -18.51 13.90
N ARG A 72 -9.67 -18.50 12.85
CA ARG A 72 -8.59 -19.47 12.66
C ARG A 72 -7.52 -19.33 13.72
N MET A 73 -7.09 -18.09 14.04
CA MET A 73 -6.11 -17.83 15.11
C MET A 73 -6.61 -18.32 16.46
N LYS A 74 -7.88 -18.09 16.78
CA LYS A 74 -8.53 -18.59 18.00
C LYS A 74 -8.53 -20.13 18.04
N LYS A 75 -8.91 -20.81 16.95
CA LYS A 75 -8.88 -22.28 16.85
C LYS A 75 -7.48 -22.87 17.02
N ASP A 76 -6.46 -22.16 16.53
CA ASP A 76 -5.05 -22.57 16.66
C ASP A 76 -4.49 -22.32 18.07
N GLY A 77 -5.29 -21.71 18.96
CA GLY A 77 -4.92 -21.42 20.33
C GLY A 77 -3.91 -20.29 20.47
N ILE A 78 -3.90 -19.34 19.52
CA ILE A 78 -3.13 -18.11 19.67
C ILE A 78 -3.69 -17.32 20.85
N THR A 79 -2.80 -16.72 21.64
CA THR A 79 -3.17 -15.93 22.83
C THR A 79 -2.74 -14.48 22.72
N GLU A 80 -1.65 -14.18 22.02
CA GLU A 80 -1.18 -12.82 21.78
C GLU A 80 -1.17 -12.55 20.27
N VAL A 81 -1.82 -11.47 19.84
CA VAL A 81 -2.02 -11.14 18.43
C VAL A 81 -1.45 -9.77 18.12
N ILE A 82 -0.66 -9.71 17.06
CA ILE A 82 -0.29 -8.46 16.40
C ILE A 82 -1.03 -8.40 15.07
N ILE A 83 -1.72 -7.30 14.81
CA ILE A 83 -2.37 -7.01 13.52
C ILE A 83 -1.49 -6.03 12.77
N GLN A 84 -0.92 -6.46 11.65
CA GLN A 84 -0.12 -5.57 10.80
C GLN A 84 -0.87 -5.29 9.48
N PRO A 85 -1.49 -4.10 9.35
CA PRO A 85 -2.07 -3.69 8.07
C PRO A 85 -0.96 -3.32 7.08
N THR A 86 -1.17 -3.66 5.82
CA THR A 86 -0.31 -3.19 4.70
C THR A 86 -0.97 -2.05 3.91
N HIS A 87 -2.00 -1.42 4.46
CA HIS A 87 -2.67 -0.28 3.84
C HIS A 87 -1.72 0.93 3.75
N VAL A 88 -1.93 1.79 2.74
CA VAL A 88 -1.12 3.01 2.59
C VAL A 88 -1.43 4.04 3.68
N MET A 89 -2.68 4.10 4.14
CA MET A 89 -3.15 5.12 5.10
C MET A 89 -4.17 4.56 6.10
N ASN A 90 -4.47 5.32 7.14
CA ASN A 90 -5.57 5.08 8.07
C ASN A 90 -6.92 5.46 7.42
N GLY A 91 -7.33 4.73 6.38
CA GLY A 91 -8.56 4.94 5.62
C GLY A 91 -9.66 3.94 5.97
N VAL A 92 -10.72 3.92 5.15
CA VAL A 92 -11.92 3.06 5.35
C VAL A 92 -11.56 1.60 5.59
N GLU A 93 -10.65 1.03 4.78
CA GLU A 93 -10.25 -0.37 4.91
C GLU A 93 -9.57 -0.66 6.24
N ASN A 94 -8.76 0.28 6.73
CA ASN A 94 -8.10 0.13 8.04
C ASN A 94 -9.12 0.25 9.19
N ASP A 95 -10.10 1.13 9.09
CA ASP A 95 -11.15 1.29 10.10
C ASP A 95 -12.05 0.06 10.16
N LEU A 96 -12.46 -0.48 9.00
CA LEU A 96 -13.24 -1.71 8.93
C LEU A 96 -12.45 -2.91 9.48
N MET A 97 -11.19 -3.05 9.11
CA MET A 97 -10.30 -4.07 9.65
C MET A 97 -10.21 -4.00 11.17
N LYS A 98 -9.98 -2.81 11.75
CA LYS A 98 -9.94 -2.62 13.20
C LYS A 98 -11.26 -3.03 13.87
N LYS A 99 -12.39 -2.63 13.29
CA LYS A 99 -13.73 -3.00 13.78
C LYS A 99 -13.91 -4.51 13.80
N ASP A 100 -13.54 -5.20 12.72
CA ASP A 100 -13.68 -6.65 12.60
C ASP A 100 -12.77 -7.38 13.60
N VAL A 101 -11.51 -6.94 13.77
CA VAL A 101 -10.58 -7.49 14.75
C VAL A 101 -11.08 -7.29 16.18
N LEU A 102 -11.54 -6.09 16.53
CA LEU A 102 -11.99 -5.76 17.90
C LEU A 102 -13.21 -6.58 18.32
N ALA A 103 -14.02 -7.05 17.38
CA ALA A 103 -15.13 -7.97 17.68
C ALA A 103 -14.65 -9.33 18.24
N TYR A 104 -13.36 -9.65 18.07
CA TYR A 104 -12.74 -10.88 18.59
C TYR A 104 -11.76 -10.64 19.73
N ALA A 105 -11.51 -9.42 20.15
CA ALA A 105 -10.45 -9.05 21.09
C ALA A 105 -10.54 -9.85 22.43
N ASP A 106 -11.75 -10.07 22.94
CA ASP A 106 -11.99 -10.78 24.21
C ASP A 106 -11.58 -12.26 24.18
N HIS A 107 -11.28 -12.81 23.00
CA HIS A 107 -10.80 -14.18 22.86
C HIS A 107 -9.28 -14.33 23.00
N PHE A 108 -8.55 -13.23 23.09
CA PHE A 108 -7.09 -13.19 23.18
C PHE A 108 -6.64 -12.48 24.45
N GLN A 109 -5.45 -12.81 24.93
CA GLN A 109 -4.84 -12.12 26.09
C GLN A 109 -4.40 -10.70 25.72
N SER A 110 -3.95 -10.52 24.48
CA SER A 110 -3.63 -9.21 23.95
C SER A 110 -3.85 -9.16 22.44
N VAL A 111 -4.36 -8.00 21.97
CA VAL A 111 -4.45 -7.64 20.55
C VAL A 111 -3.81 -6.29 20.38
N LYS A 112 -2.77 -6.21 19.57
CA LYS A 112 -2.00 -5.00 19.29
C LYS A 112 -2.04 -4.67 17.82
N PHE A 113 -2.02 -3.39 17.48
CA PHE A 113 -2.09 -2.91 16.10
C PHE A 113 -0.79 -2.23 15.69
N GLY A 114 -0.19 -2.72 14.61
CA GLY A 114 0.79 -1.99 13.84
C GLY A 114 0.14 -0.89 13.01
N ALA A 115 0.95 0.02 12.51
CA ALA A 115 0.49 1.16 11.74
C ALA A 115 0.42 0.85 10.23
N PRO A 116 -0.51 1.48 9.47
CA PRO A 116 -0.41 1.62 8.02
C PRO A 116 0.82 2.41 7.60
N LEU A 117 1.14 2.40 6.30
CA LEU A 117 2.39 2.96 5.76
C LEU A 117 2.60 4.43 6.12
N LEU A 118 1.59 5.27 5.92
CA LEU A 118 1.64 6.72 6.18
C LEU A 118 0.84 7.05 7.44
N THR A 119 1.47 6.92 8.60
CA THR A 119 0.79 7.17 9.89
C THR A 119 1.40 8.34 10.64
N THR A 120 2.72 8.44 10.70
CA THR A 120 3.45 9.49 11.40
C THR A 120 4.21 10.41 10.43
N GLU A 121 4.71 11.53 10.92
CA GLU A 121 5.58 12.42 10.13
C GLU A 121 6.88 11.73 9.74
N GLU A 122 7.43 10.92 10.64
CA GLU A 122 8.64 10.13 10.40
C GLU A 122 8.40 9.09 9.28
N ASP A 123 7.22 8.46 9.25
CA ASP A 123 6.84 7.54 8.17
C ASP A 123 6.77 8.27 6.83
N ASN A 124 6.15 9.46 6.80
CA ASN A 124 6.04 10.27 5.60
C ASN A 124 7.43 10.65 5.04
N GLU A 125 8.35 11.10 5.91
CA GLU A 125 9.73 11.39 5.50
C GLU A 125 10.47 10.15 5.00
N TYR A 126 10.31 9.04 5.69
CA TYR A 126 10.93 7.78 5.31
C TYR A 126 10.47 7.31 3.94
N VAL A 127 9.15 7.35 3.69
CA VAL A 127 8.55 6.95 2.42
C VAL A 127 8.97 7.86 1.28
N VAL A 128 9.06 9.19 1.50
CA VAL A 128 9.59 10.13 0.50
C VAL A 128 11.02 9.76 0.11
N LYS A 129 11.90 9.50 1.08
CA LYS A 129 13.29 9.08 0.84
C LYS A 129 13.34 7.73 0.10
N ALA A 130 12.54 6.75 0.53
CA ALA A 130 12.49 5.44 -0.09
C ALA A 130 12.07 5.51 -1.57
N VAL A 131 11.07 6.33 -1.90
CA VAL A 131 10.65 6.57 -3.29
C VAL A 131 11.73 7.32 -4.06
N ALA A 132 12.35 8.34 -3.47
CA ALA A 132 13.41 9.11 -4.11
C ALA A 132 14.64 8.26 -4.44
N ASP A 133 14.99 7.31 -3.58
CA ASP A 133 16.09 6.36 -3.81
C ASP A 133 15.76 5.36 -4.91
N GLU A 134 14.51 4.91 -5.00
CA GLU A 134 14.05 3.99 -6.05
C GLU A 134 14.04 4.65 -7.43
N PHE A 135 13.68 5.92 -7.51
CA PHE A 135 13.54 6.66 -8.77
C PHE A 135 14.67 7.68 -8.97
N SER A 136 15.86 7.21 -9.33
CA SER A 136 17.00 8.11 -9.60
C SER A 136 16.73 9.15 -10.71
N VAL A 137 15.73 8.92 -11.56
CA VAL A 137 15.30 9.84 -12.63
C VAL A 137 14.87 11.22 -12.12
N ILE A 138 14.43 11.34 -10.85
CA ILE A 138 14.05 12.62 -10.25
C ILE A 138 15.22 13.59 -10.08
N LYS A 139 16.46 13.12 -10.24
CA LYS A 139 17.67 13.98 -10.26
C LYS A 139 17.80 14.77 -11.57
N ASP A 140 17.12 14.32 -12.64
CA ASP A 140 17.04 15.02 -13.92
C ASP A 140 15.88 16.02 -13.86
N LYS A 141 16.18 17.31 -13.94
CA LYS A 141 15.17 18.38 -13.91
C LYS A 141 14.24 18.42 -15.12
N GLU A 142 14.60 17.75 -16.23
CA GLU A 142 13.75 17.62 -17.41
C GLU A 142 12.78 16.41 -17.30
N THR A 143 12.91 15.59 -16.26
CA THR A 143 12.04 14.42 -16.01
C THR A 143 11.21 14.62 -14.75
N ALA A 144 9.89 14.52 -14.87
CA ALA A 144 8.97 14.48 -13.71
C ALA A 144 8.64 13.03 -13.34
N LEU A 145 8.51 12.78 -12.05
CA LEU A 145 7.93 11.55 -11.53
C LEU A 145 6.47 11.81 -11.11
N VAL A 146 5.54 11.11 -11.72
CA VAL A 146 4.12 11.17 -11.35
C VAL A 146 3.78 9.90 -10.59
N LEU A 147 3.36 10.05 -9.34
CA LEU A 147 2.94 8.96 -8.47
C LEU A 147 1.42 8.89 -8.44
N MET A 148 0.87 7.76 -8.86
CA MET A 148 -0.57 7.51 -8.89
C MET A 148 -1.01 6.70 -7.68
N GLY A 149 -1.61 7.36 -6.69
CA GLY A 149 -2.31 6.72 -5.57
C GLY A 149 -3.71 6.24 -5.96
N HIS A 150 -4.30 5.38 -5.12
CA HIS A 150 -5.67 4.92 -5.32
C HIS A 150 -6.67 6.08 -5.14
N GLY A 151 -6.58 6.79 -4.03
CA GLY A 151 -7.57 7.76 -3.61
C GLY A 151 -8.72 7.11 -2.83
N THR A 152 -9.51 7.95 -2.17
CA THR A 152 -10.68 7.53 -1.39
C THR A 152 -11.56 8.73 -1.07
N GLU A 153 -12.86 8.50 -0.82
CA GLU A 153 -13.77 9.52 -0.26
C GLU A 153 -13.54 9.78 1.24
N HIS A 154 -12.75 8.94 1.91
CA HIS A 154 -12.42 9.10 3.32
C HIS A 154 -11.53 10.34 3.54
N TYR A 155 -11.69 11.03 4.68
CA TYR A 155 -10.91 12.23 5.00
C TYR A 155 -9.38 12.01 5.00
N ALA A 156 -8.92 10.79 5.26
CA ALA A 156 -7.50 10.41 5.18
C ALA A 156 -6.92 10.59 3.75
N ASN A 157 -7.75 10.76 2.73
CA ASN A 157 -7.30 11.06 1.37
C ASN A 157 -6.39 12.31 1.31
N ALA A 158 -6.55 13.23 2.26
CA ALA A 158 -5.70 14.42 2.38
C ALA A 158 -4.19 14.10 2.48
N VAL A 159 -3.82 12.88 2.87
CA VAL A 159 -2.42 12.45 2.94
C VAL A 159 -1.71 12.52 1.60
N TYR A 160 -2.41 12.32 0.48
CA TYR A 160 -1.79 12.41 -0.85
C TYR A 160 -1.36 13.85 -1.20
N ALA A 161 -2.18 14.84 -0.86
CA ALA A 161 -1.81 16.25 -1.04
C ALA A 161 -0.69 16.66 -0.06
N ALA A 162 -0.70 16.15 1.16
CA ALA A 162 0.37 16.36 2.12
C ALA A 162 1.69 15.72 1.66
N LEU A 163 1.62 14.52 1.09
CA LEU A 163 2.77 13.82 0.54
C LEU A 163 3.36 14.58 -0.67
N ASP A 164 2.50 15.09 -1.57
CA ASP A 164 2.92 15.93 -2.70
C ASP A 164 3.69 17.16 -2.22
N TYR A 165 3.17 17.85 -1.20
CA TYR A 165 3.87 18.96 -0.56
C TYR A 165 5.20 18.54 0.06
N ARG A 166 5.23 17.40 0.77
CA ARG A 166 6.43 16.88 1.45
C ARG A 166 7.55 16.57 0.46
N PHE A 167 7.26 16.01 -0.71
CA PHE A 167 8.27 15.81 -1.76
C PHE A 167 8.94 17.13 -2.13
N LYS A 168 8.18 18.19 -2.32
CA LYS A 168 8.70 19.52 -2.69
C LYS A 168 9.48 20.16 -1.56
N ASP A 169 8.99 20.10 -0.32
CA ASP A 169 9.68 20.58 0.88
C ASP A 169 11.04 19.92 1.08
N MET A 170 11.16 18.64 0.68
CA MET A 170 12.42 17.89 0.73
C MET A 170 13.29 18.07 -0.54
N GLY A 171 12.95 19.00 -1.44
CA GLY A 171 13.74 19.36 -2.62
C GLY A 171 13.45 18.53 -3.88
N TYR A 172 12.39 17.73 -3.89
CA TYR A 172 11.96 16.94 -5.07
C TYR A 172 10.84 17.64 -5.82
N GLU A 173 11.13 18.82 -6.38
CA GLU A 173 10.16 19.72 -7.03
C GLU A 173 9.44 19.08 -8.23
N ASN A 174 10.08 18.11 -8.89
CA ASN A 174 9.58 17.40 -10.06
C ASN A 174 8.83 16.10 -9.73
N VAL A 175 8.55 15.80 -8.45
CA VAL A 175 7.69 14.71 -8.04
C VAL A 175 6.28 15.24 -7.83
N ILE A 176 5.28 14.60 -8.44
CA ILE A 176 3.88 15.00 -8.40
C ILE A 176 3.04 13.81 -7.95
N VAL A 177 2.19 14.00 -6.94
CA VAL A 177 1.30 12.96 -6.43
C VAL A 177 -0.13 13.26 -6.84
N GLY A 178 -0.80 12.27 -7.42
CA GLY A 178 -2.22 12.32 -7.71
C GLY A 178 -2.91 11.00 -7.40
N THR A 179 -4.21 10.91 -7.58
CA THR A 179 -5.03 9.74 -7.26
C THR A 179 -6.03 9.42 -8.37
N VAL A 180 -6.42 8.14 -8.47
CA VAL A 180 -7.44 7.68 -9.42
C VAL A 180 -8.84 8.03 -8.94
N GLU A 181 -9.15 7.78 -7.67
CA GLU A 181 -10.51 7.86 -7.12
C GLU A 181 -10.65 8.93 -6.02
N GLY A 182 -9.77 9.95 -6.04
CA GLY A 182 -9.80 11.02 -5.04
C GLY A 182 -9.10 12.28 -5.51
N TYR A 183 -8.88 13.22 -4.61
CA TYR A 183 -8.15 14.45 -4.88
C TYR A 183 -6.72 14.34 -4.30
N PRO A 184 -5.67 14.78 -5.06
CA PRO A 184 -5.66 15.39 -6.41
C PRO A 184 -5.87 14.37 -7.54
N GLU A 185 -6.68 14.74 -8.53
CA GLU A 185 -6.93 13.93 -9.73
C GLU A 185 -5.94 14.25 -10.85
N ILE A 186 -6.06 13.55 -11.99
CA ILE A 186 -5.21 13.77 -13.18
C ILE A 186 -5.21 15.24 -13.63
N ASN A 187 -6.31 15.97 -13.49
CA ASN A 187 -6.39 17.39 -13.86
C ASN A 187 -5.45 18.28 -13.03
N GLN A 188 -5.27 17.96 -11.73
CA GLN A 188 -4.33 18.66 -10.86
C GLN A 188 -2.90 18.28 -11.19
N VAL A 189 -2.65 17.01 -11.49
CA VAL A 189 -1.35 16.51 -11.96
C VAL A 189 -0.93 17.24 -13.22
N MET A 190 -1.81 17.36 -14.23
CA MET A 190 -1.54 18.07 -15.47
C MET A 190 -1.21 19.56 -15.24
N LYS A 191 -1.90 20.22 -14.31
CA LYS A 191 -1.59 21.61 -13.93
C LYS A 191 -0.20 21.74 -13.30
N GLN A 192 0.24 20.78 -12.52
CA GLN A 192 1.58 20.78 -11.92
C GLN A 192 2.64 20.46 -12.97
N LEU A 193 2.42 19.48 -13.84
CA LEU A 193 3.31 19.15 -14.96
C LEU A 193 3.56 20.37 -15.86
N GLY A 194 2.53 21.15 -16.17
CA GLY A 194 2.67 22.37 -16.95
C GLY A 194 3.52 23.48 -16.30
N LYS A 195 3.83 23.36 -15.00
CA LYS A 195 4.63 24.33 -14.24
C LYS A 195 6.06 23.85 -13.95
N CYS A 196 6.29 22.54 -13.91
CA CYS A 196 7.58 21.99 -13.48
C CYS A 196 8.68 22.02 -14.58
N GLY A 197 8.32 22.35 -15.84
CA GLY A 197 9.28 22.45 -16.94
C GLY A 197 9.81 21.09 -17.46
N ALA A 198 9.25 19.97 -17.01
CA ALA A 198 9.62 18.65 -17.50
C ALA A 198 9.23 18.43 -18.95
N LYS A 199 10.01 17.61 -19.66
CA LYS A 199 9.74 17.14 -21.04
C LYS A 199 9.38 15.65 -21.02
N LYS A 200 9.91 14.93 -20.02
CA LYS A 200 9.70 13.51 -19.81
C LYS A 200 8.92 13.29 -18.53
N VAL A 201 8.09 12.26 -18.52
CA VAL A 201 7.30 11.88 -17.37
C VAL A 201 7.44 10.38 -17.13
N VAL A 202 7.91 10.02 -15.96
CA VAL A 202 7.83 8.65 -15.45
C VAL A 202 6.59 8.55 -14.58
N ILE A 203 5.71 7.58 -14.86
CA ILE A 203 4.50 7.33 -14.06
C ILE A 203 4.68 6.02 -13.31
N ALA A 204 4.44 6.04 -12.01
CA ALA A 204 4.49 4.85 -11.16
C ALA A 204 3.30 4.80 -10.19
N PRO A 205 2.84 3.61 -9.78
CA PRO A 205 1.79 3.51 -8.79
C PRO A 205 2.33 3.85 -7.40
N PHE A 206 1.60 4.66 -6.65
CA PHE A 206 1.78 4.83 -5.21
C PHE A 206 0.74 3.96 -4.47
N MET A 207 0.86 2.67 -4.69
CA MET A 207 0.01 1.59 -4.17
C MET A 207 0.88 0.40 -3.77
N ILE A 208 0.48 -0.37 -2.78
CA ILE A 208 1.26 -1.55 -2.34
C ILE A 208 1.45 -2.53 -3.49
N VAL A 209 0.43 -2.71 -4.31
CA VAL A 209 0.42 -3.63 -5.45
C VAL A 209 0.17 -2.85 -6.73
N ALA A 210 0.95 -3.12 -7.78
CA ALA A 210 0.67 -2.63 -9.13
C ALA A 210 -0.42 -3.51 -9.80
N GLY A 211 -1.67 -3.38 -9.32
CA GLY A 211 -2.83 -4.16 -9.73
C GLY A 211 -3.62 -3.55 -10.90
N ASP A 212 -4.96 -3.74 -10.88
CA ASP A 212 -5.87 -3.31 -11.94
C ASP A 212 -5.71 -1.82 -12.30
N HIS A 213 -5.70 -0.92 -11.31
CA HIS A 213 -5.54 0.53 -11.56
C HIS A 213 -4.20 0.87 -12.22
N ALA A 214 -3.10 0.26 -11.76
CA ALA A 214 -1.79 0.51 -12.36
C ALA A 214 -1.71 -0.02 -13.81
N LYS A 215 -2.30 -1.19 -14.07
CA LYS A 215 -2.29 -1.82 -15.40
C LYS A 215 -3.26 -1.16 -16.38
N ASN A 216 -4.41 -0.67 -15.93
CA ASN A 216 -5.47 -0.13 -16.77
C ASN A 216 -5.54 1.39 -16.75
N ASP A 217 -5.76 2.01 -15.57
CA ASP A 217 -6.00 3.46 -15.48
C ASP A 217 -4.70 4.26 -15.60
N MET A 218 -3.56 3.72 -15.13
CA MET A 218 -2.27 4.36 -15.27
C MET A 218 -1.62 4.07 -16.62
N ALA A 219 -1.38 2.79 -16.94
CA ALA A 219 -0.53 2.34 -18.06
C ALA A 219 -1.31 1.74 -19.22
N GLY A 220 -2.64 1.64 -19.12
CA GLY A 220 -3.50 1.03 -20.14
C GLY A 220 -3.54 1.78 -21.46
N ASP A 221 -4.15 1.15 -22.47
CA ASP A 221 -4.22 1.70 -23.83
C ASP A 221 -5.45 2.55 -24.09
N LYS A 222 -6.38 2.63 -23.12
CA LYS A 222 -7.56 3.48 -23.23
C LYS A 222 -7.17 4.96 -23.28
N GLU A 223 -8.00 5.76 -23.93
CA GLU A 223 -7.74 7.21 -24.12
C GLU A 223 -7.70 7.99 -22.81
N ASP A 224 -8.40 7.53 -21.79
CA ASP A 224 -8.52 8.08 -20.45
C ASP A 224 -7.44 7.57 -19.47
N SER A 225 -6.55 6.68 -19.90
CA SER A 225 -5.40 6.30 -19.08
C SER A 225 -4.45 7.49 -18.89
N TRP A 226 -3.82 7.56 -17.71
CA TRP A 226 -2.88 8.64 -17.41
C TRP A 226 -1.73 8.72 -18.41
N LYS A 227 -1.19 7.56 -18.82
CA LYS A 227 -0.18 7.45 -19.89
C LYS A 227 -0.63 8.21 -21.14
N ASN A 228 -1.85 7.95 -21.61
CA ASN A 228 -2.34 8.54 -22.85
C ASN A 228 -2.73 10.01 -22.69
N ILE A 229 -3.32 10.41 -21.57
CA ILE A 229 -3.61 11.83 -21.28
C ILE A 229 -2.33 12.66 -21.28
N ILE A 230 -1.29 12.18 -20.57
CA ILE A 230 -0.01 12.90 -20.46
C ILE A 230 0.74 12.91 -21.81
N SER A 231 0.74 11.79 -22.55
CA SER A 231 1.35 11.72 -23.88
C SER A 231 0.67 12.65 -24.88
N LYS A 232 -0.68 12.73 -24.89
CA LYS A 232 -1.44 13.66 -25.75
C LYS A 232 -1.14 15.13 -25.45
N ALA A 233 -0.69 15.45 -24.24
CA ALA A 233 -0.24 16.79 -23.87
C ALA A 233 1.20 17.12 -24.32
N GLY A 234 1.87 16.19 -25.00
CA GLY A 234 3.20 16.40 -25.61
C GLY A 234 4.39 15.93 -24.77
N TYR A 235 4.17 15.22 -23.69
CA TYR A 235 5.25 14.66 -22.87
C TYR A 235 5.71 13.30 -23.43
N GLU A 236 7.01 13.00 -23.31
CA GLU A 236 7.55 11.65 -23.45
C GLU A 236 7.21 10.87 -22.16
N VAL A 237 6.43 9.78 -22.27
CA VAL A 237 5.93 9.04 -21.09
C VAL A 237 6.54 7.67 -21.00
N GLN A 238 7.07 7.34 -19.80
CA GLN A 238 7.47 6.01 -19.40
C GLN A 238 6.60 5.55 -18.21
N THR A 239 6.14 4.31 -18.23
CA THR A 239 5.38 3.71 -17.11
C THR A 239 6.23 2.68 -16.38
N VAL A 240 6.18 2.69 -15.05
CA VAL A 240 6.84 1.70 -14.19
C VAL A 240 5.75 0.98 -13.40
N LEU A 241 5.52 -0.30 -13.71
CA LEU A 241 4.52 -1.14 -13.03
C LEU A 241 5.16 -1.87 -11.83
N LYS A 242 5.61 -1.11 -10.84
CA LYS A 242 6.24 -1.61 -9.63
C LYS A 242 5.50 -1.07 -8.41
N GLY A 243 4.89 -1.97 -7.62
CA GLY A 243 4.17 -1.60 -6.40
C GLY A 243 5.11 -1.28 -5.25
N LEU A 244 4.64 -0.48 -4.27
CA LEU A 244 5.43 -0.11 -3.09
C LEU A 244 5.89 -1.34 -2.29
N GLY A 245 5.13 -2.44 -2.30
CA GLY A 245 5.52 -3.70 -1.64
C GLY A 245 6.77 -4.36 -2.23
N GLU A 246 7.19 -3.98 -3.45
CA GLU A 246 8.41 -4.45 -4.07
C GLU A 246 9.67 -3.73 -3.55
N TYR A 247 9.51 -2.55 -2.89
CA TYR A 247 10.64 -1.80 -2.34
C TYR A 247 11.03 -2.39 -0.98
N GLU A 248 12.28 -2.82 -0.86
CA GLU A 248 12.80 -3.41 0.38
C GLU A 248 12.65 -2.45 1.57
N SER A 249 12.90 -1.15 1.36
CA SER A 249 12.72 -0.11 2.36
C SER A 249 11.28 -0.06 2.90
N ILE A 250 10.28 -0.15 2.02
CA ILE A 250 8.86 -0.15 2.41
C ILE A 250 8.50 -1.41 3.19
N ARG A 251 8.99 -2.59 2.78
CA ARG A 251 8.77 -3.83 3.55
C ARG A 251 9.38 -3.76 4.94
N LYS A 252 10.60 -3.22 5.05
CA LYS A 252 11.26 -2.97 6.35
C LYS A 252 10.46 -2.05 7.25
N LEU A 253 9.81 -1.01 6.69
CA LEU A 253 8.96 -0.11 7.46
C LEU A 253 7.76 -0.86 8.05
N PHE A 254 7.11 -1.77 7.32
CA PHE A 254 6.04 -2.62 7.88
C PHE A 254 6.54 -3.54 8.99
N VAL A 255 7.76 -4.07 8.90
CA VAL A 255 8.38 -4.83 9.99
C VAL A 255 8.55 -3.96 11.24
N GLU A 256 9.02 -2.71 11.08
CA GLU A 256 9.17 -1.77 12.21
C GLU A 256 7.80 -1.37 12.81
N HIS A 257 6.77 -1.21 11.98
CA HIS A 257 5.41 -0.95 12.45
C HIS A 257 4.87 -2.13 13.28
N ALA A 258 5.12 -3.37 12.85
CA ALA A 258 4.74 -4.56 13.62
C ALA A 258 5.50 -4.64 14.96
N ARG A 259 6.79 -4.23 15.02
CA ARG A 259 7.56 -4.17 16.26
C ARG A 259 7.06 -3.13 17.25
N LYS A 260 6.56 -2.01 16.73
CA LYS A 260 6.03 -0.89 17.52
C LYS A 260 4.52 -1.02 17.80
N ALA A 261 3.90 -2.17 17.49
CA ALA A 261 2.48 -2.39 17.67
C ALA A 261 2.03 -2.16 19.13
N VAL A 262 0.93 -1.44 19.29
CA VAL A 262 0.34 -1.03 20.56
C VAL A 262 -1.10 -1.49 20.71
#